data_c08b90e31ad3a45f0fc7d7ca232c70f0
#
_entry.id   c08b90e31ad3a45f0fc7d7ca232c70f0
#
_cell.length_a   1.000
_cell.length_b   1.000
_cell.length_c   1.000
_cell.angle_alpha   90.00
_cell.angle_beta   90.00
_cell.angle_gamma   90.00
#
_symmetry.space_group_name_H-M   'P 1'
#
loop_
_entity.id
_entity.type
_entity.pdbx_description
1 polymer ?
#
loop_
_entity_poly.entity_id
_entity_poly.type
_entity_poly.pdbx_seq_one_letter_code
_entity_poly.pdbx_strand_id
1 'polypeptide(L)'
;VYTIVDGEISLSCLNDKYISKESEKTSKLCAFVITPSKYYEQYVCEIDGKIKVLLRAIGAQNGVANFQFIANEGGIKAFEMGYRVNGNDDFKVIRKYNEIDFSKMLVSYSLTGKMGDTLVKDNPCFPQYSATLCLYLHGGVIGKIDYSGLVGKKGIDDISMKRCVGNRIVENGTNGQKAGMIKFSAESIEEITSIIKDIKKNLTIEDLEGNNMLLTMFDEKRLLQEEGING
;
A
#
# COMPACT_ATOMS: atom_id res chain seq x y z
N VAL A 1 -4.08 4.49 8.33
CA VAL A 1 -3.48 5.82 8.21
C VAL A 1 -4.42 6.82 8.81
N TYR A 2 -3.90 7.70 9.67
CA TYR A 2 -4.62 8.82 10.26
C TYR A 2 -4.02 10.14 9.80
N THR A 3 -4.86 11.08 9.42
CA THR A 3 -4.47 12.47 9.18
C THR A 3 -4.94 13.32 10.37
N ILE A 4 -4.08 14.24 10.81
CA ILE A 4 -4.29 15.05 12.00
C ILE A 4 -4.11 16.52 11.61
N VAL A 5 -5.12 17.35 11.92
CA VAL A 5 -5.13 18.78 11.64
C VAL A 5 -5.65 19.51 12.87
N ASP A 6 -4.81 20.34 13.50
CA ASP A 6 -5.13 21.14 14.67
C ASP A 6 -5.81 20.34 15.81
N GLY A 7 -5.35 19.08 16.00
CA GLY A 7 -5.87 18.15 17.00
C GLY A 7 -7.13 17.38 16.58
N GLU A 8 -7.74 17.69 15.44
CA GLU A 8 -8.75 16.86 14.81
C GLU A 8 -8.08 15.62 14.17
N ILE A 9 -8.59 14.42 14.47
CA ILE A 9 -7.99 13.15 14.06
C ILE A 9 -9.00 12.36 13.21
N SER A 10 -8.66 12.12 11.96
CA SER A 10 -9.47 11.34 11.04
C SER A 10 -8.75 10.05 10.60
N LEU A 11 -9.51 8.95 10.49
CA LEU A 11 -9.07 7.74 9.82
C LEU A 11 -9.19 7.94 8.31
N SER A 12 -8.07 8.14 7.62
CA SER A 12 -8.07 8.44 6.19
C SER A 12 -8.05 7.18 5.30
N CYS A 13 -7.51 6.08 5.82
CA CYS A 13 -7.37 4.84 5.06
C CYS A 13 -7.11 3.66 5.99
N LEU A 14 -7.80 2.56 5.75
CA LEU A 14 -7.51 1.25 6.34
C LEU A 14 -7.29 0.25 5.21
N ASN A 15 -6.16 -0.45 5.24
CA ASN A 15 -5.80 -1.40 4.20
C ASN A 15 -5.36 -2.74 4.76
N ASP A 16 -5.54 -3.80 3.98
CA ASP A 16 -4.99 -5.12 4.25
C ASP A 16 -3.65 -5.27 3.56
N LYS A 17 -2.67 -5.84 4.28
CA LYS A 17 -1.34 -6.13 3.77
C LYS A 17 -1.13 -7.64 3.67
N TYR A 18 -0.67 -8.07 2.53
CA TYR A 18 -0.30 -9.46 2.27
C TYR A 18 1.21 -9.57 2.15
N ILE A 19 1.80 -10.37 3.02
CA ILE A 19 3.24 -10.64 3.00
C ILE A 19 3.57 -11.77 2.03
N SER A 20 4.77 -11.72 1.47
CA SER A 20 5.29 -12.79 0.64
C SER A 20 5.41 -14.09 1.45
N LYS A 21 5.03 -15.22 0.83
CA LYS A 21 5.17 -16.56 1.42
C LYS A 21 6.25 -17.40 0.74
N GLU A 22 7.04 -16.81 -0.14
CA GLU A 22 7.98 -17.55 -0.98
C GLU A 22 9.11 -18.22 -0.19
N SER A 23 9.60 -17.55 0.86
CA SER A 23 10.61 -18.10 1.76
C SER A 23 10.60 -17.38 3.12
N GLU A 24 11.25 -17.97 4.12
CA GLU A 24 11.46 -17.30 5.41
C GLU A 24 12.22 -15.98 5.26
N LYS A 25 13.16 -15.88 4.32
CA LYS A 25 13.91 -14.67 4.03
C LYS A 25 13.02 -13.54 3.50
N THR A 26 11.96 -13.87 2.74
CA THR A 26 11.04 -12.89 2.14
C THR A 26 9.76 -12.69 2.94
N SER A 27 9.54 -13.44 4.01
CA SER A 27 8.32 -13.44 4.82
C SER A 27 7.95 -12.10 5.46
N LYS A 28 8.86 -11.12 5.44
CA LYS A 28 8.62 -9.75 5.94
C LYS A 28 8.29 -8.74 4.84
N LEU A 29 8.39 -9.16 3.56
CA LEU A 29 8.15 -8.27 2.43
C LEU A 29 6.65 -8.16 2.15
N CYS A 30 6.15 -6.93 2.12
CA CYS A 30 4.77 -6.66 1.76
C CYS A 30 4.60 -6.82 0.24
N ALA A 31 4.02 -7.94 -0.19
CA ALA A 31 3.82 -8.24 -1.61
C ALA A 31 2.62 -7.49 -2.22
N PHE A 32 1.57 -7.29 -1.42
CA PHE A 32 0.33 -6.70 -1.92
C PHE A 32 -0.40 -5.94 -0.82
N VAL A 33 -1.06 -4.86 -1.19
CA VAL A 33 -1.91 -4.04 -0.31
C VAL A 33 -3.23 -3.79 -1.01
N ILE A 34 -4.34 -3.87 -0.31
CA ILE A 34 -5.68 -3.56 -0.83
C ILE A 34 -6.46 -2.69 0.16
N THR A 35 -7.24 -1.77 -0.36
CA THR A 35 -8.12 -0.83 0.33
C THR A 35 -9.48 -0.81 -0.35
N PRO A 36 -10.60 -0.76 0.37
CA PRO A 36 -10.70 -0.78 1.82
C PRO A 36 -10.35 -2.15 2.41
N SER A 37 -10.02 -2.16 3.71
CA SER A 37 -9.78 -3.38 4.46
C SER A 37 -11.08 -4.15 4.69
N LYS A 38 -11.04 -5.47 4.58
CA LYS A 38 -12.15 -6.35 4.98
C LYS A 38 -12.47 -6.29 6.49
N TYR A 39 -11.53 -5.80 7.31
CA TYR A 39 -11.70 -5.62 8.75
C TYR A 39 -12.23 -4.23 9.12
N TYR A 40 -12.69 -3.42 8.16
CA TYR A 40 -13.06 -2.03 8.41
C TYR A 40 -14.09 -1.87 9.52
N GLU A 41 -15.22 -2.57 9.46
CA GLU A 41 -16.30 -2.47 10.45
C GLU A 41 -15.84 -2.87 11.85
N GLN A 42 -15.10 -3.98 11.96
CA GLN A 42 -14.54 -4.41 13.22
C GLN A 42 -13.54 -3.40 13.78
N TYR A 43 -12.67 -2.86 12.90
CA TYR A 43 -11.67 -1.86 13.28
C TYR A 43 -12.32 -0.60 13.84
N VAL A 44 -13.31 -0.07 13.17
CA VAL A 44 -14.01 1.16 13.60
C VAL A 44 -14.72 0.92 14.94
N CYS A 45 -15.36 -0.23 15.13
CA CYS A 45 -16.04 -0.57 16.35
C CYS A 45 -15.10 -0.77 17.55
N GLU A 46 -13.97 -1.48 17.37
CA GLU A 46 -13.13 -1.95 18.47
C GLU A 46 -11.88 -1.11 18.72
N ILE A 47 -11.32 -0.47 17.69
CA ILE A 47 -9.95 0.05 17.69
C ILE A 47 -9.86 1.55 17.43
N ASP A 48 -10.59 2.09 16.45
CA ASP A 48 -10.45 3.49 16.01
C ASP A 48 -10.52 4.49 17.16
N GLY A 49 -11.50 4.34 18.04
CA GLY A 49 -11.65 5.20 19.22
C GLY A 49 -10.44 5.15 20.14
N LYS A 50 -9.84 3.98 20.36
CA LYS A 50 -8.65 3.79 21.21
C LYS A 50 -7.42 4.45 20.60
N ILE A 51 -7.25 4.36 19.28
CA ILE A 51 -6.15 5.03 18.57
C ILE A 51 -6.30 6.54 18.65
N LYS A 52 -7.50 7.08 18.46
CA LYS A 52 -7.76 8.52 18.61
C LYS A 52 -7.46 9.01 20.02
N VAL A 53 -7.80 8.24 21.06
CA VAL A 53 -7.45 8.55 22.46
C VAL A 53 -5.93 8.54 22.64
N LEU A 54 -5.22 7.53 22.13
CA LEU A 54 -3.77 7.46 22.19
C LEU A 54 -3.11 8.67 21.52
N LEU A 55 -3.54 9.02 20.31
CA LEU A 55 -2.97 10.15 19.55
C LEU A 55 -3.18 11.48 20.29
N ARG A 56 -4.35 11.69 20.91
CA ARG A 56 -4.59 12.87 21.77
C ARG A 56 -3.72 12.86 23.00
N ALA A 57 -3.55 11.71 23.65
CA ALA A 57 -2.75 11.58 24.88
C ALA A 57 -1.27 11.89 24.66
N ILE A 58 -0.73 11.58 23.49
CA ILE A 58 0.65 11.94 23.12
C ILE A 58 0.80 13.37 22.58
N GLY A 59 -0.29 14.15 22.55
CA GLY A 59 -0.28 15.54 22.10
C GLY A 59 -0.17 15.74 20.59
N ALA A 60 -0.62 14.76 19.79
CA ALA A 60 -0.59 14.87 18.33
C ALA A 60 -1.53 16.00 17.85
N GLN A 61 -0.99 17.03 17.21
CA GLN A 61 -1.73 18.21 16.74
C GLN A 61 -1.81 18.27 15.22
N ASN A 62 -0.70 18.06 14.51
CA ASN A 62 -0.64 18.18 13.06
C ASN A 62 0.28 17.11 12.47
N GLY A 63 -0.16 16.35 11.49
CA GLY A 63 0.67 15.34 10.85
C GLY A 63 -0.07 14.14 10.33
N VAL A 64 0.68 13.07 10.11
CA VAL A 64 0.17 11.77 9.64
C VAL A 64 0.69 10.67 10.56
N ALA A 65 -0.19 9.82 11.04
CA ALA A 65 0.16 8.65 11.84
C ALA A 65 -0.22 7.36 11.10
N ASN A 66 0.72 6.42 11.06
CA ASN A 66 0.50 5.09 10.49
C ASN A 66 0.57 4.07 11.61
N PHE A 67 -0.40 3.18 11.65
CA PHE A 67 -0.39 2.04 12.56
C PHE A 67 -0.36 0.75 11.77
N GLN A 68 0.33 -0.26 12.30
CA GLN A 68 0.27 -1.60 11.77
C GLN A 68 -0.38 -2.53 12.80
N PHE A 69 -1.24 -3.42 12.30
CA PHE A 69 -2.05 -4.31 13.11
C PHE A 69 -1.90 -5.74 12.60
N ILE A 70 -2.12 -6.68 13.51
CA ILE A 70 -2.40 -8.08 13.19
C ILE A 70 -3.86 -8.33 13.53
N ALA A 71 -4.64 -8.81 12.57
CA ALA A 71 -6.02 -9.24 12.75
C ALA A 71 -6.10 -10.76 12.67
N ASN A 72 -6.73 -11.40 13.66
CA ASN A 72 -6.98 -12.83 13.72
C ASN A 72 -8.23 -13.09 14.60
N GLU A 73 -8.56 -14.36 14.86
CA GLU A 73 -9.68 -14.76 15.74
C GLU A 73 -9.63 -14.14 17.14
N GLY A 74 -8.44 -13.80 17.64
CA GLY A 74 -8.24 -13.10 18.92
C GLY A 74 -8.42 -11.58 18.85
N GLY A 75 -8.92 -11.04 17.73
CA GLY A 75 -9.18 -9.63 17.50
C GLY A 75 -8.04 -8.90 16.78
N ILE A 76 -8.12 -7.56 16.80
CA ILE A 76 -7.16 -6.68 16.13
C ILE A 76 -6.16 -6.11 17.16
N LYS A 77 -4.86 -6.29 16.93
CA LYS A 77 -3.80 -5.86 17.84
C LYS A 77 -2.77 -4.99 17.12
N ALA A 78 -2.54 -3.78 17.65
CA ALA A 78 -1.49 -2.89 17.17
C ALA A 78 -0.11 -3.39 17.62
N PHE A 79 0.89 -3.32 16.73
CA PHE A 79 2.28 -3.69 17.05
C PHE A 79 3.31 -2.62 16.64
N GLU A 80 2.94 -1.71 15.75
CA GLU A 80 3.84 -0.64 15.29
C GLU A 80 3.06 0.65 15.05
N MET A 81 3.67 1.78 15.39
CA MET A 81 3.21 3.12 15.06
C MET A 81 4.35 3.92 14.45
N GLY A 82 4.05 4.69 13.42
CA GLY A 82 4.95 5.67 12.84
C GLY A 82 4.26 7.02 12.65
N TYR A 83 4.78 8.09 13.24
CA TYR A 83 4.28 9.45 13.05
C TYR A 83 4.97 10.10 11.84
N ARG A 84 4.64 9.64 10.66
CA ARG A 84 5.24 10.02 9.37
C ARG A 84 4.41 9.51 8.20
N VAL A 85 4.68 10.01 7.01
CA VAL A 85 4.19 9.41 5.76
C VAL A 85 4.80 8.01 5.58
N ASN A 86 4.00 7.05 5.15
CA ASN A 86 4.47 5.69 4.89
C ASN A 86 5.11 5.55 3.49
N GLY A 87 5.82 4.44 3.29
CA GLY A 87 6.55 4.16 2.05
C GLY A 87 5.73 3.46 0.96
N ASN A 88 4.42 3.27 1.16
CA ASN A 88 3.55 2.63 0.17
C ASN A 88 2.81 3.64 -0.72
N ASP A 89 3.11 4.94 -0.56
CA ASP A 89 2.46 6.04 -1.28
C ASP A 89 0.92 6.04 -1.12
N ASP A 90 0.42 5.68 0.08
CA ASP A 90 -1.03 5.70 0.38
C ASP A 90 -1.63 7.11 0.17
N PHE A 91 -0.81 8.16 0.26
CA PHE A 91 -1.22 9.52 -0.01
C PHE A 91 -1.80 9.71 -1.43
N LYS A 92 -1.36 8.93 -2.41
CA LYS A 92 -1.89 9.00 -3.78
C LYS A 92 -3.34 8.52 -3.84
N VAL A 93 -3.63 7.44 -3.09
CA VAL A 93 -4.97 6.86 -3.00
C VAL A 93 -5.90 7.77 -2.20
N ILE A 94 -5.45 8.24 -1.03
CA ILE A 94 -6.21 9.18 -0.18
C ILE A 94 -6.52 10.46 -0.95
N ARG A 95 -5.56 11.03 -1.68
CA ARG A 95 -5.81 12.20 -2.53
C ARG A 95 -6.82 11.92 -3.64
N LYS A 96 -6.77 10.72 -4.25
CA LYS A 96 -7.71 10.35 -5.32
C LYS A 96 -9.16 10.31 -4.85
N TYR A 97 -9.41 9.76 -3.65
CA TYR A 97 -10.77 9.52 -3.17
C TYR A 97 -11.27 10.52 -2.14
N ASN A 98 -10.40 11.06 -1.30
CA ASN A 98 -10.77 11.99 -0.23
C ASN A 98 -10.45 13.45 -0.58
N GLU A 99 -9.77 13.70 -1.72
CA GLU A 99 -9.25 15.02 -2.11
C GLU A 99 -8.29 15.62 -1.08
N ILE A 100 -7.77 14.81 -0.15
CA ILE A 100 -6.82 15.22 0.89
C ILE A 100 -5.41 14.91 0.42
N ASP A 101 -4.60 15.96 0.20
CA ASP A 101 -3.19 15.83 -0.13
C ASP A 101 -2.32 16.12 1.10
N PHE A 102 -2.19 15.14 1.98
CA PHE A 102 -1.40 15.34 3.19
C PHE A 102 0.10 15.58 2.93
N SER A 103 0.63 15.24 1.75
CA SER A 103 1.99 15.62 1.38
C SER A 103 2.10 17.14 1.19
N LYS A 104 1.12 17.75 0.49
CA LYS A 104 1.01 19.20 0.37
C LYS A 104 0.76 19.86 1.72
N MET A 105 -0.12 19.27 2.54
CA MET A 105 -0.44 19.76 3.88
C MET A 105 0.80 19.78 4.79
N LEU A 106 1.63 18.75 4.78
CA LEU A 106 2.87 18.69 5.55
C LEU A 106 3.91 19.71 5.08
N VAL A 107 4.02 19.93 3.77
CA VAL A 107 4.88 21.00 3.21
C VAL A 107 4.36 22.37 3.66
N SER A 108 3.04 22.61 3.57
CA SER A 108 2.42 23.85 4.07
C SER A 108 2.72 24.06 5.55
N TYR A 109 2.53 23.02 6.37
CA TYR A 109 2.81 23.07 7.80
C TYR A 109 4.28 23.43 8.10
N SER A 110 5.20 22.83 7.36
CA SER A 110 6.63 23.12 7.53
C SER A 110 7.01 24.57 7.19
N LEU A 111 6.28 25.20 6.27
CA LEU A 111 6.53 26.57 5.83
C LEU A 111 5.77 27.62 6.66
N THR A 112 4.58 27.30 7.11
CA THR A 112 3.64 28.30 7.66
C THR A 112 3.15 28.00 9.08
N GLY A 113 3.42 26.79 9.59
CA GLY A 113 2.86 26.29 10.85
C GLY A 113 1.38 25.88 10.75
N LYS A 114 0.81 25.81 9.53
CA LYS A 114 -0.60 25.41 9.31
C LYS A 114 -0.68 24.33 8.24
N MET A 115 -1.51 23.33 8.46
CA MET A 115 -1.73 22.24 7.47
C MET A 115 -2.39 22.76 6.17
N GLY A 116 -3.14 23.86 6.23
CA GLY A 116 -3.67 24.55 5.05
C GLY A 116 -4.89 23.89 4.42
N ASP A 117 -5.46 22.87 5.07
CA ASP A 117 -6.66 22.17 4.61
C ASP A 117 -7.43 21.57 5.81
N THR A 118 -8.61 21.03 5.57
CA THR A 118 -9.50 20.45 6.57
C THR A 118 -9.72 18.95 6.31
N LEU A 119 -10.29 18.25 7.31
CA LEU A 119 -10.59 16.80 7.23
C LEU A 119 -12.04 16.51 6.85
N VAL A 120 -12.82 17.51 6.44
CA VAL A 120 -14.26 17.37 6.14
C VAL A 120 -14.56 16.30 5.10
N LYS A 121 -13.68 16.12 4.11
CA LYS A 121 -13.82 15.12 3.05
C LYS A 121 -13.14 13.80 3.35
N ASP A 122 -12.45 13.68 4.48
CA ASP A 122 -11.69 12.48 4.79
C ASP A 122 -12.61 11.31 5.14
N ASN A 123 -12.51 10.24 4.34
CA ASN A 123 -13.36 9.07 4.47
C ASN A 123 -12.57 7.81 4.09
N PRO A 124 -12.38 6.85 5.00
CA PRO A 124 -11.67 5.61 4.72
C PRO A 124 -12.45 4.61 3.85
N CYS A 125 -13.76 4.84 3.64
CA CYS A 125 -14.63 4.02 2.79
C CYS A 125 -14.54 4.51 1.34
N PHE A 126 -13.57 4.02 0.60
CA PHE A 126 -13.43 4.37 -0.81
C PHE A 126 -14.54 3.75 -1.66
N PRO A 127 -14.99 4.42 -2.75
CA PRO A 127 -16.10 3.95 -3.58
C PRO A 127 -15.76 2.70 -4.42
N GLN A 128 -14.49 2.34 -4.50
CA GLN A 128 -13.99 1.15 -5.20
C GLN A 128 -12.71 0.65 -4.53
N TYR A 129 -12.31 -0.57 -4.88
CA TYR A 129 -11.04 -1.12 -4.42
C TYR A 129 -9.87 -0.40 -5.05
N SER A 130 -8.85 -0.11 -4.25
CA SER A 130 -7.54 0.35 -4.70
C SER A 130 -6.48 -0.60 -4.18
N ALA A 131 -5.59 -1.03 -5.06
CA ALA A 131 -4.58 -2.02 -4.74
C ALA A 131 -3.18 -1.56 -5.14
N THR A 132 -2.18 -2.10 -4.45
CA THR A 132 -0.76 -1.88 -4.75
C THR A 132 -0.06 -3.23 -4.81
N LEU A 133 0.47 -3.60 -5.96
CA LEU A 133 1.37 -4.73 -6.12
C LEU A 133 2.81 -4.25 -5.96
N CYS A 134 3.52 -4.82 -4.99
CA CYS A 134 4.92 -4.51 -4.73
C CYS A 134 5.81 -5.49 -5.50
N LEU A 135 6.77 -4.97 -6.24
CA LEU A 135 7.68 -5.74 -7.08
C LEU A 135 9.03 -5.89 -6.37
N TYR A 136 9.37 -7.12 -6.00
CA TYR A 136 10.67 -7.45 -5.41
C TYR A 136 11.47 -8.35 -6.36
N LEU A 137 12.80 -8.25 -6.31
CA LEU A 137 13.69 -8.95 -7.23
C LEU A 137 14.64 -9.90 -6.49
N HIS A 138 14.97 -10.99 -7.15
CA HIS A 138 16.14 -11.80 -6.84
C HIS A 138 17.44 -11.01 -6.99
N GLY A 139 18.52 -11.51 -6.38
CA GLY A 139 19.86 -10.94 -6.52
C GLY A 139 20.37 -11.00 -7.97
N GLY A 140 21.07 -9.96 -8.40
CA GLY A 140 21.61 -9.91 -9.76
C GLY A 140 21.75 -8.48 -10.27
N VAL A 141 22.06 -8.34 -11.55
CA VAL A 141 22.09 -7.03 -12.26
C VAL A 141 20.93 -7.00 -13.24
N ILE A 142 20.11 -5.97 -13.15
CA ILE A 142 18.95 -5.80 -14.03
C ILE A 142 19.42 -5.56 -15.46
N GLY A 143 19.08 -6.47 -16.38
CA GLY A 143 19.37 -6.38 -17.82
C GLY A 143 18.21 -5.77 -18.61
N LYS A 144 16.96 -6.04 -18.20
CA LYS A 144 15.75 -5.57 -18.88
C LYS A 144 14.63 -5.27 -17.89
N ILE A 145 13.90 -4.19 -18.17
CA ILE A 145 12.60 -3.88 -17.53
C ILE A 145 11.63 -3.53 -18.66
N ASP A 146 10.52 -4.25 -18.74
CA ASP A 146 9.47 -3.97 -19.71
C ASP A 146 8.09 -4.07 -19.03
N TYR A 147 7.37 -2.97 -19.06
CA TYR A 147 5.98 -2.84 -18.63
C TYR A 147 5.16 -2.01 -19.64
N SER A 148 5.65 -1.92 -20.87
CA SER A 148 5.03 -1.11 -21.94
C SER A 148 3.57 -1.51 -22.19
N GLY A 149 3.24 -2.81 -22.06
CA GLY A 149 1.88 -3.32 -22.19
C GLY A 149 0.92 -2.93 -21.06
N LEU A 150 1.41 -2.26 -20.00
CA LEU A 150 0.60 -1.79 -18.86
C LEU A 150 0.34 -0.28 -18.89
N VAL A 151 1.14 0.48 -19.64
CA VAL A 151 1.04 1.93 -19.68
C VAL A 151 -0.28 2.36 -20.34
N GLY A 152 -1.06 3.19 -19.64
CA GLY A 152 -2.36 3.66 -20.12
C GLY A 152 -3.48 2.62 -20.12
N LYS A 153 -3.25 1.44 -19.56
CA LYS A 153 -4.26 0.38 -19.48
C LYS A 153 -5.34 0.74 -18.45
N LYS A 154 -6.60 0.50 -18.79
CA LYS A 154 -7.73 0.72 -17.87
C LYS A 154 -7.51 -0.03 -16.55
N GLY A 155 -7.74 0.64 -15.43
CA GLY A 155 -7.56 0.10 -14.09
C GLY A 155 -6.15 0.32 -13.52
N ILE A 156 -5.11 0.53 -14.34
CA ILE A 156 -3.77 0.89 -13.87
C ILE A 156 -3.72 2.38 -13.55
N ASP A 157 -3.52 2.72 -12.28
CA ASP A 157 -3.48 4.11 -11.80
C ASP A 157 -2.07 4.71 -11.84
N ASP A 158 -1.04 3.92 -11.50
CA ASP A 158 0.34 4.40 -11.41
C ASP A 158 1.34 3.23 -11.49
N ILE A 159 2.43 3.44 -12.19
CA ILE A 159 3.58 2.53 -12.25
C ILE A 159 4.81 3.29 -11.77
N SER A 160 5.26 2.97 -10.56
CA SER A 160 6.40 3.65 -9.91
C SER A 160 7.58 2.71 -9.80
N MET A 161 8.52 2.79 -10.76
CA MET A 161 9.76 2.02 -10.73
C MET A 161 10.84 2.78 -9.96
N LYS A 162 11.47 2.10 -9.00
CA LYS A 162 12.57 2.64 -8.16
C LYS A 162 13.95 2.16 -8.64
N ARG A 163 13.99 1.23 -9.57
CA ARG A 163 15.20 0.65 -10.15
C ARG A 163 15.18 0.80 -11.66
N CYS A 164 16.36 0.81 -12.24
CA CYS A 164 16.55 0.86 -13.69
C CYS A 164 17.54 -0.22 -14.15
N VAL A 165 17.60 -0.45 -15.44
CA VAL A 165 18.59 -1.32 -16.08
C VAL A 165 20.00 -0.93 -15.62
N GLY A 166 20.81 -1.94 -15.31
CA GLY A 166 22.17 -1.77 -14.76
C GLY A 166 22.23 -1.72 -13.22
N ASN A 167 21.12 -1.54 -12.51
CA ASN A 167 21.14 -1.59 -11.05
C ASN A 167 21.43 -3.02 -10.55
N ARG A 168 22.30 -3.11 -9.54
CA ARG A 168 22.59 -4.37 -8.83
C ARG A 168 21.64 -4.52 -7.66
N ILE A 169 21.02 -5.68 -7.54
CA ILE A 169 20.15 -6.07 -6.44
C ILE A 169 20.92 -7.05 -5.53
N VAL A 170 20.87 -6.79 -4.23
CA VAL A 170 21.39 -7.71 -3.20
C VAL A 170 20.21 -8.41 -2.56
N GLU A 171 20.19 -9.73 -2.62
CA GLU A 171 19.12 -10.55 -2.03
C GLU A 171 19.37 -10.75 -0.54
N ASN A 172 18.67 -10.00 0.29
CA ASN A 172 18.84 -9.97 1.74
C ASN A 172 17.52 -9.93 2.52
N GLY A 173 16.39 -10.14 1.87
CA GLY A 173 15.07 -10.15 2.50
C GLY A 173 14.60 -8.77 2.98
N THR A 174 15.13 -7.67 2.43
CA THR A 174 14.77 -6.31 2.83
C THR A 174 14.12 -5.52 1.71
N ASN A 175 13.58 -4.36 2.05
CA ASN A 175 13.04 -3.39 1.07
C ASN A 175 14.09 -2.91 0.04
N GLY A 176 15.37 -3.21 0.24
CA GLY A 176 16.43 -2.97 -0.75
C GLY A 176 16.21 -3.72 -2.07
N GLN A 177 15.50 -4.86 -2.02
CA GLN A 177 15.13 -5.67 -3.19
C GLN A 177 13.92 -5.11 -3.97
N LYS A 178 13.25 -4.06 -3.48
CA LYS A 178 12.06 -3.49 -4.11
C LYS A 178 12.42 -2.78 -5.40
N ALA A 179 11.94 -3.30 -6.53
CA ALA A 179 12.09 -2.69 -7.85
C ALA A 179 11.11 -1.55 -8.07
N GLY A 180 9.90 -1.68 -7.55
CA GLY A 180 8.85 -0.70 -7.77
C GLY A 180 7.51 -1.14 -7.21
N MET A 181 6.47 -0.43 -7.61
CA MET A 181 5.07 -0.69 -7.27
C MET A 181 4.18 -0.39 -8.46
N ILE A 182 3.13 -1.17 -8.61
CA ILE A 182 2.03 -0.89 -9.55
C ILE A 182 0.77 -0.68 -8.73
N LYS A 183 0.13 0.48 -8.93
CA LYS A 183 -1.15 0.83 -8.30
C LYS A 183 -2.26 0.71 -9.32
N PHE A 184 -3.38 0.16 -8.87
CA PHE A 184 -4.54 -0.07 -9.72
C PHE A 184 -5.81 -0.07 -8.90
N SER A 185 -6.95 0.13 -9.56
CA SER A 185 -8.25 0.16 -8.91
C SER A 185 -9.33 -0.48 -9.78
N ALA A 186 -10.34 -1.03 -9.12
CA ALA A 186 -11.46 -1.70 -9.75
C ALA A 186 -12.69 -1.71 -8.83
N GLU A 187 -13.84 -2.03 -9.40
CA GLU A 187 -15.12 -2.05 -8.68
C GLU A 187 -15.33 -3.34 -7.89
N SER A 188 -14.62 -4.44 -8.26
CA SER A 188 -14.76 -5.73 -7.59
C SER A 188 -13.42 -6.45 -7.38
N ILE A 189 -13.43 -7.45 -6.50
CA ILE A 189 -12.28 -8.33 -6.23
C ILE A 189 -11.92 -9.17 -7.45
N GLU A 190 -12.92 -9.60 -8.24
CA GLU A 190 -12.68 -10.33 -9.48
C GLU A 190 -11.94 -9.47 -10.50
N GLU A 191 -12.30 -8.20 -10.63
CA GLU A 191 -11.58 -7.26 -11.50
C GLU A 191 -10.16 -7.00 -10.99
N ILE A 192 -9.95 -6.81 -9.67
CA ILE A 192 -8.61 -6.72 -9.06
C ILE A 192 -7.78 -7.96 -9.42
N THR A 193 -8.36 -9.15 -9.28
CA THR A 193 -7.71 -10.42 -9.64
C THR A 193 -7.34 -10.48 -11.11
N SER A 194 -8.24 -10.05 -12.00
CA SER A 194 -8.00 -9.99 -13.44
C SER A 194 -6.85 -9.03 -13.79
N ILE A 195 -6.80 -7.86 -13.15
CA ILE A 195 -5.71 -6.89 -13.34
C ILE A 195 -4.37 -7.47 -12.88
N ILE A 196 -4.33 -8.19 -11.75
CA ILE A 196 -3.09 -8.86 -11.29
C ILE A 196 -2.59 -9.87 -12.32
N LYS A 197 -3.48 -10.71 -12.87
CA LYS A 197 -3.13 -11.67 -13.95
C LYS A 197 -2.55 -10.97 -15.17
N ASP A 198 -3.14 -9.85 -15.52
CA ASP A 198 -2.72 -9.04 -16.64
C ASP A 198 -1.37 -8.34 -16.42
N ILE A 199 -1.12 -7.84 -15.20
CA ILE A 199 0.20 -7.33 -14.80
C ILE A 199 1.24 -8.45 -14.95
N LYS A 200 0.97 -9.64 -14.42
CA LYS A 200 1.88 -10.80 -14.51
C LYS A 200 2.24 -11.15 -15.94
N LYS A 201 1.30 -11.01 -16.88
CA LYS A 201 1.50 -11.31 -18.30
C LYS A 201 2.33 -10.23 -19.03
N ASN A 202 2.20 -8.98 -18.62
CA ASN A 202 2.74 -7.82 -19.35
C ASN A 202 3.90 -7.12 -18.64
N LEU A 203 4.39 -7.68 -17.52
CA LEU A 203 5.57 -7.20 -16.81
C LEU A 203 6.71 -8.18 -16.95
N THR A 204 7.85 -7.70 -17.41
CA THR A 204 9.10 -8.46 -17.50
C THR A 204 10.22 -7.70 -16.80
N ILE A 205 10.94 -8.36 -15.90
CA ILE A 205 12.20 -7.87 -15.33
C ILE A 205 13.20 -9.03 -15.36
N GLU A 206 14.27 -8.88 -16.15
CA GLU A 206 15.25 -9.91 -16.42
C GLU A 206 16.65 -9.44 -16.03
N ASP A 207 17.52 -10.38 -15.69
CA ASP A 207 18.95 -10.13 -15.54
C ASP A 207 19.68 -9.99 -16.89
N LEU A 208 21.01 -9.86 -16.84
CA LEU A 208 21.84 -9.74 -18.04
C LEU A 208 21.85 -11.04 -18.91
N GLU A 209 21.45 -12.17 -18.33
CA GLU A 209 21.41 -13.48 -18.98
C GLU A 209 20.00 -13.83 -19.48
N GLY A 210 19.01 -12.96 -19.22
CA GLY A 210 17.61 -13.16 -19.61
C GLY A 210 16.79 -13.98 -18.61
N ASN A 211 17.31 -14.25 -17.40
CA ASN A 211 16.55 -14.95 -16.36
C ASN A 211 15.57 -13.98 -15.69
N ASN A 212 14.38 -14.48 -15.37
CA ASN A 212 13.38 -13.70 -14.63
C ASN A 212 13.88 -13.36 -13.22
N MET A 213 13.90 -12.08 -12.89
CA MET A 213 14.33 -11.58 -11.57
C MET A 213 13.18 -11.37 -10.60
N LEU A 214 11.91 -11.43 -11.03
CA LEU A 214 10.79 -11.19 -10.12
C LEU A 214 10.72 -12.29 -9.06
N LEU A 215 10.83 -11.88 -7.80
CA LEU A 215 10.37 -12.70 -6.67
C LEU A 215 8.87 -12.92 -6.81
N THR A 216 8.34 -13.96 -6.17
CA THR A 216 6.93 -14.32 -6.28
C THR A 216 6.03 -13.09 -6.22
N MET A 217 5.28 -12.88 -7.27
CA MET A 217 4.16 -11.97 -7.22
C MET A 217 3.07 -12.56 -6.33
N PHE A 218 2.29 -11.68 -5.73
CA PHE A 218 1.13 -12.06 -4.94
C PHE A 218 0.24 -13.06 -5.69
N ASP A 219 -0.18 -14.12 -4.99
CA ASP A 219 -1.14 -15.09 -5.52
C ASP A 219 -2.56 -14.53 -5.36
N GLU A 220 -3.15 -14.10 -6.46
CA GLU A 220 -4.47 -13.49 -6.51
C GLU A 220 -5.61 -14.44 -6.09
N LYS A 221 -5.40 -15.76 -6.14
CA LYS A 221 -6.39 -16.74 -5.69
C LYS A 221 -6.70 -16.58 -4.20
N ARG A 222 -5.77 -16.05 -3.42
CA ARG A 222 -6.00 -15.78 -1.99
C ARG A 222 -7.13 -14.77 -1.77
N LEU A 223 -7.27 -13.75 -2.62
CA LEU A 223 -8.36 -12.78 -2.51
C LEU A 223 -9.71 -13.46 -2.73
N LEU A 224 -9.82 -14.27 -3.78
CA LEU A 224 -11.07 -14.98 -4.08
C LEU A 224 -11.46 -15.95 -2.96
N GLN A 225 -10.49 -16.68 -2.40
CA GLN A 225 -10.73 -17.61 -1.29
C GLN A 225 -11.21 -16.89 -0.02
N GLU A 226 -10.63 -15.72 0.29
CA GLU A 226 -10.98 -14.94 1.47
C GLU A 226 -12.39 -14.30 1.36
N GLU A 227 -12.85 -14.02 0.14
CA GLU A 227 -14.22 -13.52 -0.14
C GLU A 227 -15.23 -14.65 -0.34
N GLY A 228 -14.82 -15.92 -0.23
CA GLY A 228 -15.71 -17.08 -0.47
C GLY A 228 -16.14 -17.24 -1.92
N ILE A 229 -15.44 -16.60 -2.86
CA ILE A 229 -15.70 -16.70 -4.29
C ILE A 229 -14.97 -17.93 -4.81
N ASN A 230 -15.74 -18.97 -5.12
CA ASN A 230 -15.21 -20.17 -5.76
C ASN A 230 -14.81 -19.85 -7.22
N GLY A 231 -13.52 -19.95 -7.52
CA GLY A 231 -12.99 -19.78 -8.87
C GLY A 231 -13.15 -21.02 -9.74
#